data_03bf46023ffaeafecaf3a6b8eafd63c5
#
_entry.id   03bf46023ffaeafecaf3a6b8eafd63c5
#
_cell.length_a   1.000
_cell.length_b   1.000
_cell.length_c   1.000
_cell.angle_alpha   90.00
_cell.angle_beta   90.00
_cell.angle_gamma   90.00
#
_symmetry.space_group_name_H-M   'P 1'
#
loop_
_entity.id
_entity.type
_entity.pdbx_description
1 polymer ?
#
loop_
_entity_poly.entity_id
_entity_poly.type
_entity_poly.pdbx_seq_one_letter_code
_entity_poly.pdbx_strand_id
1 'polypeptide(L)'
;MPVTTYPRCKKLFGIAVWWSQLTDDWDEVKEIHDLIYPQIKKHLTDATFYASDIVTINGPSRWIGPHVDTPHRFEQYNNRENNDICGVQVIIPLDDLDKDTGATGVVPNSHREDWNIQDCYEGVHDEYFLENAEQYDMPKGSILFYNTRLMHSTMPLNLPKKRSILLINYLRCDIIEDIKDKDNMWSSNGK
;
A
#
# COMPACT_ATOMS: atom_id res chain seq x y z
N MET A 1 20.68 -12.02 -4.42
CA MET A 1 20.13 -10.66 -4.44
C MET A 1 20.59 -9.93 -3.20
N PRO A 2 21.30 -8.83 -3.27
CA PRO A 2 21.70 -8.10 -2.08
C PRO A 2 20.50 -7.33 -1.54
N VAL A 3 19.82 -7.89 -0.54
CA VAL A 3 18.85 -7.14 0.26
C VAL A 3 19.66 -6.22 1.15
N THR A 4 19.67 -4.93 0.85
CA THR A 4 20.44 -3.93 1.62
C THR A 4 19.82 -3.60 2.98
N THR A 5 18.61 -4.09 3.26
CA THR A 5 17.97 -3.96 4.57
C THR A 5 17.47 -5.31 5.04
N TYR A 6 17.75 -5.64 6.29
CA TYR A 6 17.19 -6.83 6.95
C TYR A 6 15.66 -6.72 6.94
N PRO A 7 14.93 -7.83 6.64
CA PRO A 7 13.49 -7.82 6.70
C PRO A 7 13.05 -7.41 8.12
N ARG A 8 12.24 -6.37 8.20
CA ARG A 8 11.65 -5.92 9.46
C ARG A 8 10.36 -6.70 9.68
N CYS A 9 10.28 -7.44 10.77
CA CYS A 9 9.03 -8.05 11.20
C CYS A 9 8.30 -7.08 12.13
N LYS A 10 7.11 -6.64 11.76
CA LYS A 10 6.19 -5.94 12.66
C LYS A 10 4.97 -6.81 12.90
N LYS A 11 4.48 -6.83 14.14
CA LYS A 11 3.14 -7.34 14.42
C LYS A 11 2.16 -6.18 14.22
N LEU A 12 1.44 -6.20 13.12
CA LEU A 12 0.31 -5.32 12.87
C LEU A 12 -0.97 -6.10 13.17
N PHE A 13 -1.79 -5.58 14.08
CA PHE A 13 -3.05 -6.24 14.47
C PHE A 13 -2.90 -7.73 14.83
N GLY A 14 -1.76 -8.10 15.42
CA GLY A 14 -1.45 -9.49 15.78
C GLY A 14 -0.93 -10.37 14.64
N ILE A 15 -0.77 -9.82 13.44
CA ILE A 15 -0.25 -10.51 12.25
C ILE A 15 1.24 -10.22 12.11
N ALA A 16 2.04 -11.25 11.85
CA ALA A 16 3.44 -11.07 11.51
C ALA A 16 3.55 -10.69 10.03
N VAL A 17 3.91 -9.45 9.76
CA VAL A 17 4.14 -8.92 8.42
C VAL A 17 5.62 -8.65 8.26
N TRP A 18 6.20 -9.15 7.19
CA TRP A 18 7.60 -8.97 6.87
C TRP A 18 7.72 -7.93 5.75
N TRP A 19 8.44 -6.85 6.02
CA TRP A 19 8.79 -5.85 5.03
C TRP A 19 10.27 -5.92 4.68
N SER A 20 10.54 -5.88 3.40
CA SER A 20 11.89 -5.68 2.88
C SER A 20 11.84 -4.46 2.00
N GLN A 21 12.33 -3.33 2.50
CA GLN A 21 12.43 -2.12 1.70
C GLN A 21 13.43 -2.36 0.57
N LEU A 22 13.02 -2.06 -0.63
CA LEU A 22 13.85 -2.09 -1.81
C LEU A 22 14.39 -0.68 -2.08
N THR A 23 15.60 -0.60 -2.58
CA THR A 23 16.16 0.67 -3.02
C THR A 23 15.86 0.86 -4.50
N ASP A 24 15.78 2.10 -4.94
CA ASP A 24 15.66 2.51 -6.33
C ASP A 24 16.89 2.13 -7.20
N ASP A 25 17.98 1.70 -6.54
CA ASP A 25 19.21 1.21 -7.20
C ASP A 25 19.11 -0.23 -7.72
N TRP A 26 18.00 -0.92 -7.47
CA TRP A 26 17.81 -2.28 -7.99
C TRP A 26 17.42 -2.25 -9.46
N ASP A 27 18.17 -2.92 -10.29
CA ASP A 27 17.89 -3.00 -11.74
C ASP A 27 16.47 -3.51 -12.00
N GLU A 28 16.02 -4.51 -11.25
CA GLU A 28 14.68 -5.10 -11.39
C GLU A 28 13.57 -4.11 -11.01
N VAL A 29 13.77 -3.29 -9.96
CA VAL A 29 12.80 -2.24 -9.59
C VAL A 29 12.78 -1.16 -10.64
N LYS A 30 13.93 -0.81 -11.20
CA LYS A 30 14.04 0.17 -12.26
C LYS A 30 13.34 -0.30 -13.55
N GLU A 31 13.54 -1.55 -13.93
CA GLU A 31 12.85 -2.13 -15.11
C GLU A 31 11.32 -2.08 -14.93
N ILE A 32 10.83 -2.45 -13.74
CA ILE A 32 9.40 -2.35 -13.42
C ILE A 32 8.96 -0.89 -13.44
N HIS A 33 9.72 0.02 -12.85
CA HIS A 33 9.43 1.45 -12.86
C HIS A 33 9.30 1.96 -14.30
N ASP A 34 10.28 1.69 -15.16
CA ASP A 34 10.28 2.14 -16.55
C ASP A 34 9.08 1.62 -17.34
N LEU A 35 8.61 0.41 -17.02
CA LEU A 35 7.42 -0.20 -17.60
C LEU A 35 6.12 0.48 -17.18
N ILE A 36 5.96 0.77 -15.88
CA ILE A 36 4.69 1.25 -15.32
C ILE A 36 4.57 2.76 -15.26
N TYR A 37 5.68 3.48 -15.17
CA TYR A 37 5.71 4.94 -14.99
C TYR A 37 4.94 5.74 -16.05
N PRO A 38 4.96 5.38 -17.35
CA PRO A 38 4.12 6.04 -18.35
C PRO A 38 2.62 5.98 -18.05
N GLN A 39 2.15 4.92 -17.36
CA GLN A 39 0.75 4.81 -16.94
C GLN A 39 0.49 5.66 -15.71
N ILE A 40 1.41 5.66 -14.74
CA ILE A 40 1.32 6.49 -13.54
C ILE A 40 1.17 7.97 -13.93
N LYS A 41 2.00 8.46 -14.86
CA LYS A 41 1.97 9.86 -15.33
C LYS A 41 0.67 10.30 -15.99
N LYS A 42 -0.17 9.38 -16.45
CA LYS A 42 -1.50 9.73 -16.97
C LYS A 42 -2.45 10.19 -15.85
N HIS A 43 -2.22 9.75 -14.63
CA HIS A 43 -3.05 10.02 -13.47
C HIS A 43 -2.41 11.00 -12.49
N LEU A 44 -1.08 11.05 -12.45
CA LEU A 44 -0.29 11.87 -11.55
C LEU A 44 0.84 12.52 -12.35
N THR A 45 0.63 13.75 -12.83
CA THR A 45 1.53 14.43 -13.79
C THR A 45 2.95 14.59 -13.24
N ASP A 46 3.07 14.99 -11.97
CA ASP A 46 4.35 15.23 -11.29
C ASP A 46 4.74 14.04 -10.40
N ALA A 47 4.40 12.83 -10.87
CA ALA A 47 4.72 11.60 -10.16
C ALA A 47 6.22 11.44 -9.96
N THR A 48 6.61 11.18 -8.73
CA THR A 48 7.97 10.85 -8.34
C THR A 48 7.95 9.53 -7.57
N PHE A 49 8.90 8.66 -7.86
CA PHE A 49 9.10 7.44 -7.08
C PHE A 49 9.40 7.82 -5.62
N TYR A 50 8.65 7.23 -4.70
CA TYR A 50 8.79 7.53 -3.28
C TYR A 50 9.37 6.35 -2.49
N ALA A 51 8.80 5.16 -2.66
CA ALA A 51 9.25 3.97 -1.95
C ALA A 51 8.84 2.69 -2.69
N SER A 52 9.57 1.62 -2.43
CA SER A 52 9.15 0.26 -2.79
C SER A 52 9.45 -0.73 -1.68
N ASP A 53 8.55 -1.69 -1.49
CA ASP A 53 8.64 -2.71 -0.47
C ASP A 53 8.17 -4.06 -0.98
N ILE A 54 8.83 -5.14 -0.55
CA ILE A 54 8.24 -6.48 -0.62
C ILE A 54 7.55 -6.76 0.71
N VAL A 55 6.25 -6.98 0.64
CA VAL A 55 5.43 -7.33 1.81
C VAL A 55 5.06 -8.80 1.74
N THR A 56 5.44 -9.54 2.78
CA THR A 56 5.17 -10.97 2.90
C THR A 56 4.35 -11.26 4.15
N ILE A 57 3.27 -12.01 3.99
CA ILE A 57 2.42 -12.48 5.07
C ILE A 57 2.36 -14.00 5.01
N ASN A 58 2.49 -14.65 6.16
CA ASN A 58 2.32 -16.09 6.29
C ASN A 58 0.92 -16.39 6.83
N GLY A 59 0.20 -17.25 6.13
CA GLY A 59 -1.13 -17.71 6.56
C GLY A 59 -1.10 -18.92 7.49
N PRO A 60 -2.22 -19.24 8.10
CA PRO A 60 -3.44 -18.44 8.04
C PRO A 60 -3.30 -17.14 8.82
N SER A 61 -3.84 -16.06 8.30
CA SER A 61 -3.77 -14.76 8.94
C SER A 61 -5.10 -14.01 8.81
N ARG A 62 -5.34 -13.11 9.77
CA ARG A 62 -6.47 -12.19 9.69
C ARG A 62 -6.16 -11.11 8.63
N TRP A 63 -7.15 -10.33 8.27
CA TRP A 63 -6.97 -9.09 7.51
C TRP A 63 -6.17 -8.05 8.31
N ILE A 64 -5.60 -7.06 7.62
CA ILE A 64 -4.79 -6.02 8.27
C ILE A 64 -5.68 -4.89 8.84
N GLY A 65 -6.91 -4.79 8.44
CA GLY A 65 -7.81 -3.68 8.71
C GLY A 65 -7.76 -2.62 7.61
N PRO A 66 -8.88 -1.89 7.39
CA PRO A 66 -8.93 -0.86 6.36
C PRO A 66 -7.98 0.30 6.70
N HIS A 67 -7.35 0.83 5.69
CA HIS A 67 -6.43 1.96 5.81
C HIS A 67 -6.27 2.69 4.48
N VAL A 68 -5.55 3.78 4.51
CA VAL A 68 -5.03 4.50 3.36
C VAL A 68 -3.52 4.61 3.44
N ASP A 69 -2.90 4.88 2.30
CA ASP A 69 -1.45 4.98 2.22
C ASP A 69 -0.95 6.43 2.46
N THR A 70 0.38 6.56 2.51
CA THR A 70 1.04 7.86 2.50
C THR A 70 0.63 8.63 1.22
N PRO A 71 0.37 9.96 1.29
CA PRO A 71 0.61 10.83 2.46
C PRO A 71 -0.61 11.00 3.38
N HIS A 72 -1.72 10.35 3.13
CA HIS A 72 -3.01 10.62 3.78
C HIS A 72 -3.04 10.32 5.29
N ARG A 73 -2.06 9.60 5.81
CA ARG A 73 -1.85 9.46 7.25
C ARG A 73 -1.43 10.76 7.96
N PHE A 74 -1.01 11.78 7.20
CA PHE A 74 -0.72 13.11 7.72
C PHE A 74 -1.94 14.00 7.57
N GLU A 75 -2.36 14.65 8.64
CA GLU A 75 -3.60 15.44 8.72
C GLU A 75 -3.74 16.47 7.60
N GLN A 76 -2.63 17.14 7.22
CA GLN A 76 -2.64 18.14 6.17
C GLN A 76 -3.03 17.61 4.77
N TYR A 77 -2.95 16.29 4.54
CA TYR A 77 -3.32 15.64 3.28
C TYR A 77 -4.66 14.91 3.36
N ASN A 78 -5.36 15.02 4.48
CA ASN A 78 -6.67 14.42 4.68
C ASN A 78 -7.82 15.33 4.21
N ASN A 79 -7.54 16.52 3.71
CA ASN A 79 -8.57 17.48 3.34
C ASN A 79 -9.26 17.09 2.02
N ARG A 80 -10.61 17.06 2.05
CA ARG A 80 -11.48 16.70 0.92
C ARG A 80 -11.59 17.73 -0.19
N GLU A 81 -11.38 18.99 0.13
CA GLU A 81 -11.55 20.07 -0.84
C GLU A 81 -10.55 19.95 -2.00
N ASN A 82 -9.47 19.25 -1.78
CA ASN A 82 -8.52 18.92 -2.83
C ASN A 82 -8.88 17.55 -3.43
N ASN A 83 -9.65 17.55 -4.52
CA ASN A 83 -9.79 16.39 -5.42
C ASN A 83 -8.45 16.01 -6.09
N ASP A 84 -7.37 16.61 -5.67
CA ASP A 84 -6.05 16.38 -6.21
C ASP A 84 -5.53 15.00 -5.79
N ILE A 85 -5.09 14.24 -6.76
CA ILE A 85 -4.41 12.99 -6.51
C ILE A 85 -3.04 13.29 -5.89
N CYS A 86 -2.83 12.90 -4.64
CA CYS A 86 -1.56 13.08 -3.94
C CYS A 86 -0.53 12.00 -4.29
N GLY A 87 -1.01 10.83 -4.60
CA GLY A 87 -0.16 9.69 -4.93
C GLY A 87 -0.92 8.52 -5.55
N VAL A 88 -0.14 7.62 -6.11
CA VAL A 88 -0.60 6.35 -6.68
C VAL A 88 0.17 5.21 -6.04
N GLN A 89 -0.55 4.26 -5.48
CA GLN A 89 0.02 3.01 -5.01
C GLN A 89 -0.11 1.95 -6.10
N VAL A 90 0.94 1.17 -6.24
CA VAL A 90 1.01 0.03 -7.16
C VAL A 90 1.22 -1.23 -6.36
N ILE A 91 0.41 -2.26 -6.62
CA ILE A 91 0.58 -3.60 -6.08
C ILE A 91 0.86 -4.56 -7.22
N ILE A 92 1.94 -5.33 -7.10
CA ILE A 92 2.27 -6.41 -8.02
C ILE A 92 2.38 -7.70 -7.20
N PRO A 93 1.44 -8.64 -7.36
CA PRO A 93 1.50 -9.93 -6.70
C PRO A 93 2.73 -10.73 -7.16
N LEU A 94 3.45 -11.31 -6.21
CA LEU A 94 4.54 -12.25 -6.46
C LEU A 94 4.09 -13.71 -6.37
N ASP A 95 2.85 -13.90 -5.93
CA ASP A 95 2.12 -15.18 -5.90
C ASP A 95 0.73 -14.95 -6.52
N ASP A 96 0.04 -15.99 -6.99
CA ASP A 96 -1.35 -15.88 -7.43
C ASP A 96 -2.24 -15.59 -6.22
N LEU A 97 -3.02 -14.52 -6.29
CA LEU A 97 -3.89 -14.05 -5.22
C LEU A 97 -5.36 -14.09 -5.63
N ASP A 98 -6.19 -14.59 -4.71
CA ASP A 98 -7.63 -14.62 -4.77
C ASP A 98 -8.24 -14.32 -3.39
N LYS A 99 -9.54 -14.49 -3.24
CA LYS A 99 -10.26 -14.26 -1.97
C LYS A 99 -9.77 -15.14 -0.80
N ASP A 100 -9.21 -16.33 -1.08
CA ASP A 100 -8.74 -17.28 -0.07
C ASP A 100 -7.25 -17.10 0.26
N THR A 101 -6.53 -16.44 -0.63
CA THR A 101 -5.09 -16.18 -0.51
C THR A 101 -4.76 -14.74 -0.14
N GLY A 102 -5.75 -13.96 0.31
CA GLY A 102 -5.53 -12.63 0.85
C GLY A 102 -5.29 -11.56 -0.22
N ALA A 103 -5.93 -11.66 -1.37
CA ALA A 103 -5.93 -10.57 -2.34
C ALA A 103 -6.39 -9.25 -1.68
N THR A 104 -5.88 -8.14 -2.19
CA THR A 104 -6.22 -6.82 -1.64
C THR A 104 -7.69 -6.50 -1.91
N GLY A 105 -8.42 -6.18 -0.84
CA GLY A 105 -9.76 -5.60 -0.93
C GLY A 105 -9.68 -4.09 -1.02
N VAL A 106 -10.54 -3.49 -1.82
CA VAL A 106 -10.65 -2.04 -2.00
C VAL A 106 -12.11 -1.63 -1.92
N VAL A 107 -12.41 -0.46 -1.36
CA VAL A 107 -13.74 0.14 -1.44
C VAL A 107 -13.77 1.13 -2.60
N PRO A 108 -14.43 0.81 -3.72
CA PRO A 108 -14.49 1.67 -4.89
C PRO A 108 -15.03 3.06 -4.54
N ASN A 109 -14.39 4.10 -5.09
CA ASN A 109 -14.73 5.51 -4.87
C ASN A 109 -14.52 6.07 -3.45
N SER A 110 -14.13 5.30 -2.46
CA SER A 110 -13.90 5.76 -1.08
C SER A 110 -12.90 6.93 -0.97
N HIS A 111 -12.00 7.07 -1.94
CA HIS A 111 -11.07 8.21 -2.02
C HIS A 111 -11.77 9.57 -2.19
N ARG A 112 -13.07 9.58 -2.56
CA ARG A 112 -13.90 10.78 -2.73
C ARG A 112 -14.83 11.03 -1.55
N GLU A 113 -14.93 10.07 -0.65
CA GLU A 113 -15.85 10.12 0.48
C GLU A 113 -15.22 10.83 1.67
N ASP A 114 -16.11 11.30 2.55
CA ASP A 114 -15.72 11.93 3.81
C ASP A 114 -15.68 10.90 4.92
N TRP A 115 -14.51 10.47 5.21
CA TRP A 115 -14.26 9.60 6.34
C TRP A 115 -12.97 10.02 7.04
N ASN A 116 -12.97 9.88 8.35
CA ASN A 116 -11.80 10.19 9.16
C ASN A 116 -10.78 9.06 9.05
N ILE A 117 -9.60 9.36 8.58
CA ILE A 117 -8.53 8.37 8.43
C ILE A 117 -8.13 7.74 9.77
N GLN A 118 -8.16 8.51 10.86
CA GLN A 118 -7.83 7.99 12.17
C GLN A 118 -8.78 6.86 12.58
N ASP A 119 -10.05 6.97 12.24
CA ASP A 119 -11.07 5.97 12.55
C ASP A 119 -10.78 4.60 11.90
N CYS A 120 -10.07 4.59 10.78
CA CYS A 120 -9.59 3.34 10.17
C CYS A 120 -8.66 2.56 11.09
N TYR A 121 -7.75 3.28 11.75
CA TYR A 121 -6.76 2.63 12.64
C TYR A 121 -7.39 2.19 13.97
N GLU A 122 -8.56 2.70 14.31
CA GLU A 122 -9.34 2.35 15.49
C GLU A 122 -10.39 1.27 15.22
N GLY A 123 -10.52 0.80 13.98
CA GLY A 123 -11.46 -0.23 13.56
C GLY A 123 -12.91 0.25 13.41
N VAL A 124 -13.14 1.57 13.43
CA VAL A 124 -14.49 2.15 13.30
C VAL A 124 -15.10 1.83 11.93
N HIS A 125 -14.27 1.71 10.90
CA HIS A 125 -14.71 1.44 9.52
C HIS A 125 -14.67 -0.05 9.13
N ASP A 126 -14.41 -0.95 10.07
CA ASP A 126 -14.25 -2.39 9.77
C ASP A 126 -15.50 -2.98 9.15
N GLU A 127 -16.68 -2.74 9.72
CA GLU A 127 -17.95 -3.26 9.22
C GLU A 127 -18.30 -2.67 7.87
N TYR A 128 -18.18 -1.34 7.71
CA TYR A 128 -18.39 -0.67 6.44
C TYR A 128 -17.48 -1.22 5.35
N PHE A 129 -16.20 -1.45 5.67
CA PHE A 129 -15.24 -2.00 4.72
C PHE A 129 -15.64 -3.42 4.29
N LEU A 130 -15.97 -4.29 5.24
CA LEU A 130 -16.35 -5.68 4.95
C LEU A 130 -17.60 -5.78 4.07
N GLU A 131 -18.53 -4.84 4.21
CA GLU A 131 -19.77 -4.79 3.41
C GLU A 131 -19.55 -4.24 2.00
N ASN A 132 -18.59 -3.34 1.80
CA ASN A 132 -18.43 -2.57 0.58
C ASN A 132 -17.14 -2.87 -0.19
N ALA A 133 -16.22 -3.65 0.38
CA ALA A 133 -14.96 -3.96 -0.29
C ALA A 133 -15.16 -4.97 -1.42
N GLU A 134 -14.55 -4.65 -2.55
CA GLU A 134 -14.41 -5.55 -3.68
C GLU A 134 -13.02 -6.19 -3.66
N GLN A 135 -12.96 -7.48 -3.92
CA GLN A 135 -11.75 -8.27 -4.05
C GLN A 135 -11.65 -8.82 -5.47
N TYR A 136 -10.51 -8.69 -6.08
CA TYR A 136 -10.26 -9.17 -7.44
C TYR A 136 -9.21 -10.27 -7.42
N ASP A 137 -9.38 -11.26 -8.27
CA ASP A 137 -8.31 -12.21 -8.55
C ASP A 137 -7.13 -11.48 -9.16
N MET A 138 -5.97 -11.69 -8.58
CA MET A 138 -4.73 -11.04 -8.98
C MET A 138 -3.68 -12.11 -9.30
N PRO A 139 -3.61 -12.57 -10.56
CA PRO A 139 -2.55 -13.48 -10.98
C PRO A 139 -1.16 -12.88 -10.73
N LYS A 140 -0.20 -13.72 -10.44
CA LYS A 140 1.21 -13.30 -10.29
C LYS A 140 1.65 -12.42 -11.45
N GLY A 141 2.24 -11.26 -11.13
CA GLY A 141 2.72 -10.28 -12.10
C GLY A 141 1.64 -9.37 -12.69
N SER A 142 0.36 -9.53 -12.30
CA SER A 142 -0.66 -8.53 -12.60
C SER A 142 -0.36 -7.22 -11.86
N ILE A 143 -0.99 -6.12 -12.27
CA ILE A 143 -0.72 -4.81 -11.69
C ILE A 143 -2.03 -4.16 -11.27
N LEU A 144 -2.14 -3.81 -9.99
CA LEU A 144 -3.22 -2.99 -9.45
C LEU A 144 -2.70 -1.58 -9.17
N PHE A 145 -3.35 -0.57 -9.74
CA PHE A 145 -3.10 0.84 -9.46
C PHE A 145 -4.28 1.44 -8.71
N TYR A 146 -4.00 2.20 -7.67
CA TYR A 146 -5.05 2.96 -6.98
C TYR A 146 -4.53 4.26 -6.36
N ASN A 147 -5.45 5.19 -6.15
CA ASN A 147 -5.19 6.43 -5.43
C ASN A 147 -4.79 6.10 -3.98
N THR A 148 -3.71 6.66 -3.47
CA THR A 148 -3.23 6.43 -2.10
C THR A 148 -4.28 6.74 -1.02
N ARG A 149 -5.33 7.49 -1.34
CA ARG A 149 -6.48 7.76 -0.46
C ARG A 149 -7.58 6.69 -0.54
N LEU A 150 -7.48 5.73 -1.44
CA LEU A 150 -8.48 4.66 -1.52
C LEU A 150 -8.42 3.81 -0.25
N MET A 151 -9.59 3.61 0.38
CA MET A 151 -9.70 2.69 1.52
C MET A 151 -9.48 1.26 1.02
N HIS A 152 -8.49 0.60 1.59
CA HIS A 152 -8.11 -0.75 1.18
C HIS A 152 -7.57 -1.56 2.36
N SER A 153 -7.48 -2.86 2.18
CA SER A 153 -6.90 -3.77 3.16
C SER A 153 -6.33 -5.02 2.50
N THR A 154 -5.34 -5.62 3.13
CA THR A 154 -5.02 -7.03 2.88
C THR A 154 -6.11 -7.88 3.50
N MET A 155 -6.85 -8.63 2.69
CA MET A 155 -7.92 -9.50 3.15
C MET A 155 -7.36 -10.77 3.83
N PRO A 156 -8.16 -11.54 4.56
CA PRO A 156 -7.71 -12.73 5.25
C PRO A 156 -7.02 -13.72 4.30
N LEU A 157 -5.92 -14.27 4.75
CA LEU A 157 -5.25 -15.39 4.11
C LEU A 157 -5.69 -16.65 4.83
N ASN A 158 -6.65 -17.36 4.26
CA ASN A 158 -7.32 -18.49 4.89
C ASN A 158 -6.50 -19.79 4.83
N LEU A 159 -5.53 -19.84 3.94
CA LEU A 159 -4.70 -21.01 3.70
C LEU A 159 -3.35 -20.92 4.42
N PRO A 160 -2.72 -22.06 4.80
CA PRO A 160 -1.37 -22.08 5.35
C PRO A 160 -0.32 -21.87 4.24
N LYS A 161 -0.45 -20.76 3.56
CA LYS A 161 0.41 -20.35 2.44
C LYS A 161 1.12 -19.03 2.76
N LYS A 162 2.13 -18.72 1.97
CA LYS A 162 2.79 -17.43 1.94
C LYS A 162 2.11 -16.57 0.87
N ARG A 163 1.89 -15.30 1.18
CA ARG A 163 1.47 -14.25 0.27
C ARG A 163 2.57 -13.20 0.19
N SER A 164 3.06 -12.91 -0.99
CA SER A 164 4.05 -11.86 -1.21
C SER A 164 3.59 -10.92 -2.31
N ILE A 165 3.79 -9.63 -2.08
CA ILE A 165 3.51 -8.58 -3.05
C ILE A 165 4.68 -7.61 -3.10
N LEU A 166 4.90 -7.01 -4.26
CA LEU A 166 5.73 -5.84 -4.42
C LEU A 166 4.79 -4.62 -4.36
N LEU A 167 5.09 -3.70 -3.47
CA LEU A 167 4.47 -2.38 -3.37
C LEU A 167 5.40 -1.35 -3.99
N ILE A 168 4.86 -0.43 -4.80
CA ILE A 168 5.58 0.74 -5.28
C ILE A 168 4.69 1.95 -5.08
N ASN A 169 5.21 2.96 -4.40
CA ASN A 169 4.48 4.18 -4.10
C ASN A 169 5.05 5.36 -4.88
N TYR A 170 4.17 6.07 -5.58
CA TYR A 170 4.48 7.31 -6.29
C TYR A 170 3.70 8.45 -5.63
N LEU A 171 4.41 9.52 -5.32
CA LEU A 171 3.82 10.75 -4.78
C LEU A 171 4.15 11.92 -5.68
N ARG A 172 3.40 13.01 -5.53
CA ARG A 172 3.79 14.30 -6.13
C ARG A 172 5.08 14.79 -5.49
N CYS A 173 5.90 15.46 -6.28
CA CYS A 173 7.21 15.96 -5.83
C CYS A 173 7.09 16.93 -4.64
N ASP A 174 6.13 17.85 -4.68
CA ASP A 174 5.87 18.81 -3.59
C ASP A 174 5.50 18.13 -2.27
N ILE A 175 4.78 17.03 -2.33
CA ILE A 175 4.41 16.24 -1.15
C ILE A 175 5.64 15.54 -0.55
N ILE A 176 6.49 14.96 -1.40
CA ILE A 176 7.72 14.31 -0.92
C ILE A 176 8.58 15.31 -0.16
N GLU A 177 8.75 16.51 -0.70
CA GLU A 177 9.53 17.56 -0.05
C GLU A 177 8.96 17.97 1.31
N ASP A 178 7.63 18.00 1.45
CA ASP A 178 6.96 18.36 2.71
C ASP A 178 7.02 17.25 3.78
N ILE A 179 6.99 15.99 3.36
CA ILE A 179 6.93 14.86 4.32
C ILE A 179 8.27 14.20 4.61
N LYS A 180 9.32 14.49 3.85
CA LYS A 180 10.64 13.82 3.97
C LYS A 180 11.21 13.82 5.37
N ASP A 181 11.00 14.90 6.13
CA ASP A 181 11.47 15.03 7.51
C ASP A 181 10.50 14.43 8.53
N LYS A 182 9.23 14.23 8.15
CA LYS A 182 8.15 13.72 9.00
C LYS A 182 8.02 12.20 8.91
N ASP A 183 8.45 11.62 7.80
CA ASP A 183 8.29 10.18 7.51
C ASP A 183 9.30 9.27 8.23
N ASN A 184 10.19 9.85 9.01
CA ASN A 184 11.11 9.14 9.90
C ASN A 184 10.41 8.21 10.93
N MET A 185 9.07 8.27 11.06
CA MET A 185 8.31 7.39 11.95
C MET A 185 8.42 5.90 11.59
N TRP A 186 8.68 5.57 10.32
CA TRP A 186 8.89 4.17 9.92
C TRP A 186 10.33 3.71 10.08
N SER A 187 11.29 4.65 10.10
CA SER A 187 12.72 4.34 10.24
C SER A 187 13.22 4.26 11.68
N SER A 188 12.56 4.91 12.64
CA SER A 188 13.12 5.17 13.97
C SER A 188 12.47 4.45 15.15
N ASN A 189 11.33 3.80 15.02
CA ASN A 189 10.65 3.13 16.15
C ASN A 189 10.87 1.61 16.19
N GLY A 190 12.06 1.19 15.86
CA GLY A 190 12.59 -0.13 16.14
C GLY A 190 13.56 -0.11 17.31
N LYS A 191 13.15 0.47 18.46
CA LYS A 191 13.81 0.21 19.76
C LYS A 191 12.87 -0.61 20.63
#